data_cdfe45bb8d7a05743081183e4c8a9521
#
_entry.id   cdfe45bb8d7a05743081183e4c8a9521
#
_cell.length_a   1.000
_cell.length_b   1.000
_cell.length_c   1.000
_cell.angle_alpha   90.00
_cell.angle_beta   90.00
_cell.angle_gamma   90.00
#
_symmetry.space_group_name_H-M   'P 1'
#
loop_
_entity.id
_entity.type
_entity.pdbx_description
1 polymer ?
#
loop_
_entity_poly.entity_id
_entity_poly.type
_entity_poly.pdbx_seq_one_letter_code
_entity_poly.pdbx_strand_id
1 'polypeptide(L)'
;MIGLIQRVKKASITIDNELFSSINAGILVLYGVEKGDEKEKAEKIADKISKLRIFEDENGKMNKSIKDISGEVLVVSQFTLAGNCAKGTRPSFDRAELPEKANEMYEYFIKQLKDKGLPVKTGVFGAMMDVELINDGPVTFILN
;
A
#
# COMPACT_ATOMS: atom_id res chain seq x y z
N MET A 1 8.22 9.10 2.64
CA MET A 1 7.59 7.81 2.27
C MET A 1 6.31 7.66 3.06
N ILE A 2 5.24 7.35 2.38
CA ILE A 2 3.90 7.27 2.96
C ILE A 2 3.27 5.96 2.49
N GLY A 3 2.77 5.18 3.43
CA GLY A 3 1.96 4.01 3.15
C GLY A 3 0.54 4.25 3.67
N LEU A 4 -0.43 4.41 2.79
CA LEU A 4 -1.83 4.42 3.17
C LEU A 4 -2.35 2.99 3.03
N ILE A 5 -2.78 2.40 4.14
CA ILE A 5 -3.25 1.02 4.18
C ILE A 5 -4.75 0.96 4.45
N GLN A 6 -5.42 0.06 3.77
CA GLN A 6 -6.84 -0.20 3.92
C GLN A 6 -7.09 -1.70 4.09
N ARG A 7 -7.78 -2.07 5.15
CA ARG A 7 -8.25 -3.44 5.32
C ARG A 7 -9.36 -3.72 4.31
N VAL A 8 -9.21 -4.79 3.53
CA VAL A 8 -10.14 -5.09 2.44
C VAL A 8 -10.71 -6.49 2.53
N LYS A 9 -11.95 -6.65 2.05
CA LYS A 9 -12.55 -7.97 1.76
C LYS A 9 -12.02 -8.52 0.45
N LYS A 10 -11.81 -7.63 -0.52
CA LYS A 10 -11.18 -7.88 -1.81
C LYS A 10 -10.67 -6.57 -2.39
N ALA A 11 -9.67 -6.67 -3.25
CA ALA A 11 -9.21 -5.56 -4.08
C ALA A 11 -8.65 -6.09 -5.40
N SER A 12 -8.71 -5.26 -6.45
CA SER A 12 -8.24 -5.64 -7.77
C SER A 12 -7.69 -4.44 -8.54
N ILE A 13 -6.81 -4.73 -9.49
CA ILE A 13 -6.26 -3.79 -10.44
C ILE A 13 -6.70 -4.19 -11.84
N THR A 14 -7.28 -3.25 -12.57
CA THR A 14 -7.60 -3.39 -13.98
C THR A 14 -6.79 -2.38 -14.78
N ILE A 15 -6.15 -2.83 -15.87
CA ILE A 15 -5.36 -2.02 -16.78
C ILE A 15 -5.87 -2.28 -18.19
N ASP A 16 -6.20 -1.21 -18.93
CA ASP A 16 -6.75 -1.30 -20.30
C ASP A 16 -7.95 -2.25 -20.39
N ASN A 17 -8.87 -2.14 -19.43
CA ASN A 17 -10.09 -2.98 -19.30
C ASN A 17 -9.83 -4.47 -19.04
N GLU A 18 -8.60 -4.86 -18.73
CA GLU A 18 -8.23 -6.24 -18.39
C GLU A 18 -7.81 -6.36 -16.93
N LEU A 19 -8.28 -7.40 -16.23
CA LEU A 19 -7.87 -7.70 -14.88
C LEU A 19 -6.37 -8.04 -14.86
N PHE A 20 -5.60 -7.25 -14.13
CA PHE A 20 -4.15 -7.45 -13.96
C PHE A 20 -3.82 -8.28 -12.72
N SER A 21 -4.35 -7.89 -11.55
CA SER A 21 -4.15 -8.61 -10.30
C SER A 21 -5.33 -8.44 -9.35
N SER A 22 -5.51 -9.37 -8.44
CA SER A 22 -6.55 -9.30 -7.42
C SER A 22 -6.14 -10.04 -6.16
N ILE A 23 -6.67 -9.58 -5.02
CA ILE A 23 -6.55 -10.23 -3.72
C ILE A 23 -7.93 -10.43 -3.11
N ASN A 24 -8.03 -11.42 -2.22
CA ASN A 24 -9.16 -11.60 -1.31
C ASN A 24 -8.90 -10.81 -0.01
N ALA A 25 -9.37 -11.29 1.13
CA ALA A 25 -9.17 -10.61 2.42
C ALA A 25 -7.69 -10.29 2.67
N GLY A 26 -7.42 -9.05 3.06
CA GLY A 26 -6.08 -8.60 3.31
C GLY A 26 -5.95 -7.09 3.41
N ILE A 27 -4.87 -6.56 2.87
CA ILE A 27 -4.53 -5.13 2.93
C ILE A 27 -4.20 -4.60 1.53
N LEU A 28 -4.89 -3.54 1.12
CA LEU A 28 -4.44 -2.67 0.03
C LEU A 28 -3.46 -1.64 0.59
N VAL A 29 -2.31 -1.49 -0.03
CA VAL A 29 -1.30 -0.49 0.30
C VAL A 29 -1.13 0.46 -0.87
N LEU A 30 -1.50 1.72 -0.68
CA LEU A 30 -1.10 2.81 -1.57
C LEU A 30 0.24 3.34 -1.05
N TYR A 31 1.28 3.35 -1.89
CA TYR A 31 2.63 3.62 -1.47
C TYR A 31 3.26 4.76 -2.27
N GLY A 32 3.65 5.82 -1.55
CA GLY A 32 4.29 7.01 -2.11
C GLY A 32 5.68 7.22 -1.55
N VAL A 33 6.62 7.55 -2.42
CA VAL A 33 8.02 7.86 -2.07
C VAL A 33 8.25 9.36 -2.15
N GLU A 34 8.85 9.91 -1.10
CA GLU A 34 9.20 11.33 -1.01
C GLU A 34 10.71 11.52 -1.18
N LYS A 35 11.12 12.69 -1.65
CA LYS A 35 12.53 13.07 -1.72
C LYS A 35 13.20 12.94 -0.36
N GLY A 36 14.38 12.34 -0.33
CA GLY A 36 15.14 12.09 0.89
C GLY A 36 14.77 10.80 1.63
N ASP A 37 13.79 10.04 1.15
CA ASP A 37 13.48 8.73 1.73
C ASP A 37 14.58 7.72 1.46
N GLU A 38 14.88 6.91 2.47
CA GLU A 38 15.89 5.85 2.43
C GLU A 38 15.27 4.47 2.68
N LYS A 39 16.03 3.42 2.38
CA LYS A 39 15.59 2.02 2.45
C LYS A 39 15.10 1.61 3.83
N GLU A 40 15.72 2.12 4.88
CA GLU A 40 15.35 1.86 6.28
C GLU A 40 13.90 2.23 6.57
N LYS A 41 13.39 3.28 5.92
CA LYS A 41 11.98 3.68 6.08
C LYS A 41 11.03 2.69 5.41
N ALA A 42 11.39 2.16 4.24
CA ALA A 42 10.64 1.09 3.58
C ALA A 42 10.60 -0.17 4.45
N GLU A 43 11.73 -0.56 5.02
CA GLU A 43 11.82 -1.70 5.94
C GLU A 43 10.92 -1.54 7.16
N LYS A 44 10.92 -0.35 7.78
CA LYS A 44 10.07 -0.04 8.94
C LYS A 44 8.58 -0.12 8.60
N ILE A 45 8.18 0.43 7.46
CA ILE A 45 6.76 0.38 7.03
C ILE A 45 6.37 -1.07 6.72
N ALA A 46 7.19 -1.83 6.01
CA ALA A 46 6.92 -3.23 5.72
C ALA A 46 6.83 -4.09 6.99
N ASP A 47 7.74 -3.86 7.94
CA ASP A 47 7.69 -4.52 9.24
C ASP A 47 6.42 -4.20 10.00
N LYS A 48 6.04 -2.92 10.02
CA LYS A 48 4.79 -2.48 10.65
C LYS A 48 3.58 -3.17 10.03
N ILE A 49 3.46 -3.18 8.71
CA ILE A 49 2.33 -3.83 8.00
C ILE A 49 2.24 -5.31 8.37
N SER A 50 3.36 -6.02 8.44
CA SER A 50 3.38 -7.45 8.75
C SER A 50 2.92 -7.79 10.17
N LYS A 51 2.97 -6.82 11.08
CA LYS A 51 2.71 -7.01 12.52
C LYS A 51 1.44 -6.32 13.01
N LEU A 52 0.89 -5.37 12.24
CA LEU A 52 -0.31 -4.64 12.66
C LEU A 52 -1.47 -5.62 12.90
N ARG A 53 -2.08 -5.46 14.06
CA ARG A 53 -3.20 -6.29 14.51
C ARG A 53 -4.52 -5.58 14.24
N ILE A 54 -4.88 -5.48 12.97
CA ILE A 54 -6.04 -4.73 12.47
C ILE A 54 -7.19 -5.61 12.00
N PHE A 55 -7.06 -6.93 12.13
CA PHE A 55 -8.12 -7.89 11.82
C PHE A 55 -8.78 -8.37 13.11
N GLU A 56 -10.08 -8.60 13.02
CA GLU A 56 -10.88 -8.96 14.18
C GLU A 56 -10.64 -10.40 14.64
N ASP A 57 -10.59 -10.57 15.97
CA ASP A 57 -10.63 -11.88 16.62
C ASP A 57 -12.08 -12.38 16.80
N GLU A 58 -12.25 -13.48 17.51
CA GLU A 58 -13.55 -14.10 17.78
C GLU A 58 -14.47 -13.18 18.61
N ASN A 59 -13.91 -12.20 19.31
CA ASN A 59 -14.64 -11.23 20.13
C ASN A 59 -14.91 -9.89 19.39
N GLY A 60 -14.60 -9.82 18.10
CA GLY A 60 -14.78 -8.60 17.30
C GLY A 60 -13.76 -7.50 17.60
N LYS A 61 -12.62 -7.83 18.21
CA LYS A 61 -11.55 -6.88 18.54
C LYS A 61 -10.39 -7.00 17.57
N MET A 62 -9.77 -5.87 17.22
CA MET A 62 -8.57 -5.81 16.38
C MET A 62 -7.36 -6.42 17.09
N ASN A 63 -7.16 -7.72 16.95
CA ASN A 63 -6.12 -8.49 17.62
C ASN A 63 -5.31 -9.39 16.69
N LYS A 64 -5.79 -9.63 15.48
CA LYS A 64 -5.12 -10.50 14.51
C LYS A 64 -4.34 -9.69 13.49
N SER A 65 -3.15 -10.17 13.14
CA SER A 65 -2.34 -9.65 12.04
C SER A 65 -2.80 -10.22 10.69
N ILE A 66 -2.25 -9.67 9.61
CA ILE A 66 -2.49 -10.22 8.27
C ILE A 66 -2.03 -11.68 8.15
N LYS A 67 -0.97 -12.07 8.84
CA LYS A 67 -0.49 -13.46 8.87
C LYS A 67 -1.47 -14.39 9.59
N ASP A 68 -2.05 -13.92 10.68
CA ASP A 68 -3.01 -14.71 11.47
C ASP A 68 -4.26 -15.08 10.66
N ILE A 69 -4.67 -14.23 9.72
CA ILE A 69 -5.81 -14.48 8.84
C ILE A 69 -5.42 -15.10 7.50
N SER A 70 -4.14 -15.39 7.27
CA SER A 70 -3.61 -15.83 5.97
C SER A 70 -3.99 -14.87 4.83
N GLY A 71 -3.95 -13.58 5.11
CA GLY A 71 -4.34 -12.53 4.17
C GLY A 71 -3.27 -12.22 3.13
N GLU A 72 -3.68 -11.48 2.11
CA GLU A 72 -2.84 -11.06 1.00
C GLU A 72 -2.61 -9.54 1.02
N VAL A 73 -1.52 -9.08 0.42
CA VAL A 73 -1.22 -7.67 0.25
C VAL A 73 -1.27 -7.30 -1.23
N LEU A 74 -1.98 -6.21 -1.56
CA LEU A 74 -1.93 -5.59 -2.87
C LEU A 74 -1.23 -4.24 -2.74
N VAL A 75 -0.08 -4.08 -3.38
CA VAL A 75 0.73 -2.84 -3.32
C VAL A 75 0.59 -2.07 -4.62
N VAL A 76 0.17 -0.82 -4.50
CA VAL A 76 -0.01 0.11 -5.63
C VAL A 76 0.84 1.35 -5.40
N SER A 77 1.68 1.71 -6.38
CA SER A 77 2.42 2.97 -6.34
C SER A 77 1.46 4.16 -6.48
N GLN A 78 1.60 5.14 -5.57
CA GLN A 78 0.72 6.30 -5.50
C GLN A 78 1.53 7.55 -5.13
N PHE A 79 2.18 8.18 -6.11
CA PHE A 79 3.02 9.37 -5.87
C PHE A 79 2.21 10.57 -5.36
N THR A 80 0.91 10.63 -5.68
CA THR A 80 0.03 11.72 -5.22
C THR A 80 -0.13 11.79 -3.70
N LEU A 81 0.24 10.75 -2.96
CA LEU A 81 0.33 10.80 -1.49
C LEU A 81 1.34 11.86 -1.01
N ALA A 82 2.36 12.17 -1.81
CA ALA A 82 3.32 13.24 -1.54
C ALA A 82 2.81 14.62 -1.98
N GLY A 83 1.58 14.70 -2.49
CA GLY A 83 0.96 15.93 -2.95
C GLY A 83 0.69 16.92 -1.81
N ASN A 84 0.90 18.20 -2.10
CA ASN A 84 0.60 19.29 -1.19
C ASN A 84 -0.57 20.12 -1.75
N CYS A 85 -1.68 20.14 -1.03
CA CYS A 85 -2.89 20.86 -1.38
C CYS A 85 -3.14 22.11 -0.48
N ALA A 86 -2.12 22.55 0.26
CA ALA A 86 -2.28 23.65 1.24
C ALA A 86 -2.52 25.02 0.61
N LYS A 87 -2.07 25.23 -0.63
CA LYS A 87 -2.22 26.52 -1.33
C LYS A 87 -2.93 26.33 -2.66
N GLY A 88 -3.96 27.17 -2.87
CA GLY A 88 -4.71 27.17 -4.13
C GLY A 88 -5.49 25.87 -4.39
N THR A 89 -5.87 25.66 -5.64
CA THR A 89 -6.70 24.54 -6.08
C THR A 89 -5.94 23.50 -6.91
N ARG A 90 -4.67 23.76 -7.23
CA ARG A 90 -3.80 22.83 -7.95
C ARG A 90 -2.81 22.21 -7.00
N PRO A 91 -2.81 20.85 -6.83
CA PRO A 91 -1.84 20.18 -6.01
C PRO A 91 -0.40 20.38 -6.51
N SER A 92 0.57 20.54 -5.60
CA SER A 92 2.00 20.49 -5.90
C SER A 92 2.55 19.11 -5.55
N PHE A 93 3.45 18.60 -6.37
CA PHE A 93 4.14 17.32 -6.19
C PHE A 93 5.65 17.49 -5.97
N ASP A 94 6.08 18.66 -5.52
CA ASP A 94 7.51 19.00 -5.32
C ASP A 94 8.21 18.05 -4.32
N ARG A 95 7.45 17.46 -3.41
CA ARG A 95 7.96 16.50 -2.43
C ARG A 95 8.08 15.09 -2.96
N ALA A 96 7.41 14.75 -4.06
CA ALA A 96 7.47 13.42 -4.64
C ALA A 96 8.88 13.12 -5.17
N GLU A 97 9.33 11.88 -4.97
CA GLU A 97 10.62 11.42 -5.52
C GLU A 97 10.53 11.27 -7.05
N LEU A 98 11.66 11.36 -7.73
CA LEU A 98 11.73 11.13 -9.17
C LEU A 98 11.31 9.71 -9.52
N PRO A 99 10.65 9.51 -10.69
CA PRO A 99 10.06 8.21 -11.03
C PRO A 99 11.01 7.03 -10.97
N GLU A 100 12.25 7.17 -11.47
CA GLU A 100 13.24 6.09 -11.47
C GLU A 100 13.55 5.62 -10.06
N LYS A 101 13.93 6.54 -9.17
CA LYS A 101 14.24 6.23 -7.78
C LYS A 101 13.00 5.78 -7.00
N ALA A 102 11.85 6.38 -7.27
CA ALA A 102 10.59 5.97 -6.66
C ALA A 102 10.24 4.52 -7.02
N ASN A 103 10.47 4.10 -8.28
CA ASN A 103 10.26 2.72 -8.70
C ASN A 103 11.22 1.74 -8.01
N GLU A 104 12.51 2.08 -7.90
CA GLU A 104 13.48 1.26 -7.15
C GLU A 104 13.04 1.05 -5.70
N MET A 105 12.58 2.12 -5.04
CA MET A 105 12.11 2.04 -3.66
C MET A 105 10.79 1.26 -3.54
N TYR A 106 9.91 1.38 -4.52
CA TYR A 106 8.67 0.61 -4.60
C TYR A 106 8.97 -0.90 -4.72
N GLU A 107 9.85 -1.30 -5.63
CA GLU A 107 10.26 -2.69 -5.79
C GLU A 107 10.96 -3.22 -4.53
N TYR A 108 11.82 -2.40 -3.92
CA TYR A 108 12.46 -2.75 -2.66
C TYR A 108 11.44 -2.99 -1.54
N PHE A 109 10.46 -2.13 -1.42
CA PHE A 109 9.38 -2.29 -0.43
C PHE A 109 8.58 -3.58 -0.65
N ILE A 110 8.24 -3.90 -1.90
CA ILE A 110 7.56 -5.17 -2.24
C ILE A 110 8.42 -6.36 -1.81
N LYS A 111 9.72 -6.32 -2.10
CA LYS A 111 10.65 -7.35 -1.66
C LYS A 111 10.65 -7.52 -0.14
N GLN A 112 10.66 -6.43 0.62
CA GLN A 112 10.61 -6.48 2.08
C GLN A 112 9.34 -7.15 2.59
N LEU A 113 8.19 -6.90 2.00
CA LEU A 113 6.95 -7.57 2.36
C LEU A 113 7.00 -9.08 2.06
N LYS A 114 7.51 -9.45 0.89
CA LYS A 114 7.68 -10.86 0.48
C LYS A 114 8.65 -11.59 1.41
N ASP A 115 9.76 -10.97 1.78
CA ASP A 115 10.77 -11.55 2.68
C ASP A 115 10.20 -11.82 4.09
N LYS A 116 9.12 -11.14 4.46
CA LYS A 116 8.38 -11.41 5.71
C LYS A 116 7.36 -12.56 5.58
N GLY A 117 7.29 -13.22 4.45
CA GLY A 117 6.40 -14.34 4.20
C GLY A 117 4.98 -13.96 3.82
N LEU A 118 4.74 -12.71 3.42
CA LEU A 118 3.42 -12.25 2.97
C LEU A 118 3.21 -12.57 1.48
N PRO A 119 2.03 -13.08 1.08
CA PRO A 119 1.64 -13.09 -0.32
C PRO A 119 1.42 -11.66 -0.80
N VAL A 120 2.20 -11.21 -1.81
CA VAL A 120 2.14 -9.85 -2.32
C VAL A 120 1.80 -9.85 -3.80
N LYS A 121 0.78 -9.10 -4.16
CA LYS A 121 0.45 -8.74 -5.54
C LYS A 121 0.62 -7.23 -5.74
N THR A 122 0.77 -6.81 -6.97
CA THR A 122 1.11 -5.43 -7.32
C THR A 122 0.28 -4.94 -8.49
N GLY A 123 0.26 -3.62 -8.67
CA GLY A 123 -0.05 -3.00 -9.95
C GLY A 123 1.21 -2.87 -10.82
N VAL A 124 1.14 -1.99 -11.80
CA VAL A 124 2.27 -1.63 -12.69
C VAL A 124 2.67 -0.19 -12.40
N PHE A 125 3.94 0.02 -12.04
CA PHE A 125 4.46 1.36 -11.74
C PHE A 125 4.28 2.29 -12.95
N GLY A 126 3.70 3.47 -12.70
CA GLY A 126 3.48 4.49 -13.73
C GLY A 126 2.33 4.24 -14.70
N ALA A 127 1.65 3.11 -14.62
CA ALA A 127 0.48 2.84 -15.45
C ALA A 127 -0.78 3.54 -14.92
N MET A 128 -1.72 3.81 -15.83
CA MET A 128 -3.08 4.14 -15.44
C MET A 128 -3.80 2.86 -15.04
N MET A 129 -4.37 2.87 -13.84
CA MET A 129 -4.99 1.67 -13.26
C MET A 129 -6.34 2.02 -12.65
N ASP A 130 -7.31 1.14 -12.85
CA ASP A 130 -8.54 1.14 -12.05
C ASP A 130 -8.30 0.28 -10.82
N VAL A 131 -8.36 0.91 -9.65
CA VAL A 131 -8.18 0.24 -8.36
C VAL A 131 -9.55 0.06 -7.72
N GLU A 132 -10.06 -1.16 -7.74
CA GLU A 132 -11.31 -1.51 -7.08
C GLU A 132 -11.03 -2.17 -5.74
N LEU A 133 -11.78 -1.79 -4.71
CA LEU A 133 -11.66 -2.39 -3.39
C LEU A 133 -12.97 -2.34 -2.62
N ILE A 134 -13.12 -3.27 -1.68
CA ILE A 134 -14.13 -3.17 -0.64
C ILE A 134 -13.39 -3.01 0.69
N ASN A 135 -13.43 -1.79 1.23
CA ASN A 135 -12.87 -1.52 2.56
C ASN A 135 -13.74 -2.21 3.60
N ASP A 136 -13.09 -3.04 4.41
CA ASP A 136 -13.75 -3.84 5.44
C ASP A 136 -13.73 -3.07 6.77
N GLY A 137 -14.85 -2.43 7.06
CA GLY A 137 -14.97 -1.72 8.33
C GLY A 137 -15.75 -0.41 8.30
N PRO A 138 -15.33 0.70 7.70
CA PRO A 138 -14.03 0.92 7.05
C PRO A 138 -12.86 0.99 8.02
N VAL A 139 -11.69 0.57 7.58
CA VAL A 139 -10.43 0.62 8.35
C VAL A 139 -9.31 1.10 7.44
N THR A 140 -8.76 2.27 7.75
CA THR A 140 -7.75 2.95 6.96
C THR A 140 -6.74 3.62 7.88
N PHE A 141 -5.45 3.41 7.63
CA PHE A 141 -4.36 4.02 8.40
C PHE A 141 -3.32 4.62 7.48
N ILE A 142 -2.63 5.64 7.97
CA ILE A 142 -1.47 6.25 7.32
C ILE A 142 -0.23 5.87 8.12
N LEU A 143 0.74 5.27 7.43
CA LEU A 143 2.07 4.94 7.97
C LEU A 143 3.11 5.85 7.29
N ASN A 144 3.90 6.53 8.09
CA ASN A 144 4.96 7.43 7.59
C ASN A 144 6.19 7.45 8.50
#